data_cb77db0ab43b7a706ab471d65e9c1978
#
_entry.id   cb77db0ab43b7a706ab471d65e9c1978
#
_cell.length_a   1.000
_cell.length_b   1.000
_cell.length_c   1.000
_cell.angle_alpha   90.00
_cell.angle_beta   90.00
_cell.angle_gamma   90.00
#
_symmetry.space_group_name_H-M   'P 1'
#
loop_
_entity.id
_entity.type
_entity.pdbx_description
1 polymer ?
#
loop_
_entity_poly.entity_id
_entity_poly.type
_entity_poly.pdbx_seq_one_letter_code
_entity_poly.pdbx_strand_id
1 'polypeptide(L)'
;MKPEEMRHVLRCGGTKTEIVAFDKEMQVCWRKRVATPVQDYELFLSTFTSLIDTADWATGTQGKIGIGMPGLMDRHTGKLLSSNVPCLTGRQVMNDLAHRLNRSVELDNDCCCFALSEAHTQQARQFSRIFGAIIGTGMGGGLV
;
A
#
# COMPACT_ATOMS: atom_id res chain seq x y z
N MET A 1 4.13 -15.85 -16.86
CA MET A 1 3.78 -15.90 -15.44
C MET A 1 2.27 -15.71 -15.32
N LYS A 2 1.61 -16.50 -14.48
CA LYS A 2 0.16 -16.32 -14.26
C LYS A 2 -0.07 -15.02 -13.51
N PRO A 3 -1.15 -14.24 -13.79
CA PRO A 3 -1.44 -12.97 -13.11
C PRO A 3 -1.49 -13.09 -11.58
N GLU A 4 -1.88 -14.25 -11.07
CA GLU A 4 -1.98 -14.53 -9.63
C GLU A 4 -0.62 -14.63 -8.91
N GLU A 5 0.48 -14.70 -9.65
CA GLU A 5 1.83 -14.90 -9.11
C GLU A 5 2.60 -13.57 -8.94
N MET A 6 2.17 -12.50 -9.64
CA MET A 6 2.77 -11.16 -9.52
C MET A 6 2.08 -10.37 -8.40
N ARG A 7 2.86 -9.60 -7.64
CA ARG A 7 2.38 -8.71 -6.59
C ARG A 7 2.92 -7.32 -6.80
N HIS A 8 2.03 -6.35 -6.91
CA HIS A 8 2.36 -4.93 -6.95
C HIS A 8 2.09 -4.33 -5.57
N VAL A 9 3.15 -3.95 -4.90
CA VAL A 9 3.10 -3.39 -3.55
C VAL A 9 3.44 -1.91 -3.62
N LEU A 10 2.50 -1.06 -3.19
CA LEU A 10 2.71 0.38 -3.07
C LEU A 10 2.89 0.76 -1.61
N ARG A 11 3.91 1.55 -1.35
CA ARG A 11 4.10 2.24 -0.08
C ARG A 11 3.90 3.73 -0.30
N CYS A 12 2.82 4.25 0.27
CA CYS A 12 2.52 5.66 0.26
C CYS A 12 3.13 6.35 1.49
N GLY A 13 3.93 7.36 1.28
CA GLY A 13 4.36 8.28 2.34
C GLY A 13 3.82 9.69 2.07
N GLY A 14 3.96 10.60 3.04
CA GLY A 14 3.55 11.99 2.91
C GLY A 14 4.36 12.80 1.89
N THR A 15 5.52 12.29 1.44
CA THR A 15 6.39 12.97 0.47
C THR A 15 6.55 12.16 -0.81
N LYS A 16 6.74 10.86 -0.69
CA LYS A 16 7.04 9.95 -1.80
C LYS A 16 6.20 8.69 -1.72
N THR A 17 5.78 8.23 -2.88
CA THR A 17 5.14 6.92 -3.09
C THR A 17 6.09 6.05 -3.88
N GLU A 18 6.27 4.83 -3.45
CA GLU A 18 7.06 3.81 -4.15
C GLU A 18 6.17 2.62 -4.48
N ILE A 19 6.30 2.11 -5.69
CA ILE A 19 5.73 0.83 -6.12
C ILE A 19 6.84 -0.15 -6.40
N VAL A 20 6.66 -1.38 -5.95
CA VAL A 20 7.56 -2.51 -6.22
C VAL A 20 6.75 -3.68 -6.75
N ALA A 21 7.16 -4.24 -7.86
CA ALA A 21 6.61 -5.48 -8.39
C ALA A 21 7.48 -6.66 -7.95
N PHE A 22 6.84 -7.66 -7.36
CA PHE A 22 7.46 -8.91 -6.90
C PHE A 22 6.91 -10.08 -7.69
N ASP A 23 7.79 -11.04 -8.01
CA ASP A 23 7.38 -12.34 -8.52
C ASP A 23 6.86 -13.27 -7.42
N LYS A 24 6.56 -14.52 -7.78
CA LYS A 24 6.06 -15.54 -6.84
C LYS A 24 7.06 -15.92 -5.74
N GLU A 25 8.36 -15.79 -6.00
CA GLU A 25 9.45 -16.00 -5.05
C GLU A 25 9.76 -14.76 -4.20
N MET A 26 8.94 -13.70 -4.30
CA MET A 26 9.14 -12.41 -3.64
C MET A 26 10.43 -11.69 -4.05
N GLN A 27 10.92 -11.95 -5.26
CA GLN A 27 12.04 -11.21 -5.85
C GLN A 27 11.54 -9.93 -6.53
N VAL A 28 12.31 -8.86 -6.38
CA VAL A 28 11.97 -7.57 -7.02
C VAL A 28 12.22 -7.65 -8.51
N CYS A 29 11.15 -7.53 -9.30
CA CYS A 29 11.21 -7.49 -10.76
C CYS A 29 11.31 -6.06 -11.31
N TRP A 30 10.65 -5.12 -10.63
CA TRP A 30 10.59 -3.73 -11.06
C TRP A 30 10.24 -2.82 -9.89
N ARG A 31 10.69 -1.56 -9.95
CA ARG A 31 10.32 -0.52 -8.98
C ARG A 31 10.29 0.86 -9.60
N LYS A 32 9.47 1.71 -9.05
CA LYS A 32 9.41 3.14 -9.38
C LYS A 32 9.01 3.96 -8.15
N ARG A 33 9.55 5.16 -8.07
CA ARG A 33 9.23 6.12 -7.00
C ARG A 33 8.84 7.45 -7.61
N VAL A 34 7.81 8.08 -7.05
CA VAL A 34 7.29 9.39 -7.46
C VAL A 34 6.98 10.24 -6.24
N ALA A 35 6.77 11.56 -6.44
CA ALA A 35 6.23 12.42 -5.40
C ALA A 35 4.77 12.04 -5.09
N THR A 36 4.38 12.11 -3.82
CA THR A 36 2.99 11.87 -3.40
C THR A 36 2.16 13.15 -3.61
N PRO A 37 1.07 13.12 -4.38
CA PRO A 37 0.13 14.24 -4.46
C PRO A 37 -0.69 14.35 -3.18
N VAL A 38 -0.27 15.21 -2.25
CA VAL A 38 -0.86 15.25 -0.90
C VAL A 38 -2.06 16.17 -0.76
N GLN A 39 -2.28 17.08 -1.73
CA GLN A 39 -3.33 18.09 -1.68
C GLN A 39 -4.47 17.87 -2.69
N ASP A 40 -4.23 17.10 -3.74
CA ASP A 40 -5.17 16.88 -4.83
C ASP A 40 -5.53 15.40 -4.92
N TYR A 41 -6.78 15.08 -4.58
CA TYR A 41 -7.28 13.71 -4.56
C TYR A 41 -7.37 13.08 -5.95
N GLU A 42 -7.80 13.83 -6.96
CA GLU A 42 -7.88 13.32 -8.33
C GLU A 42 -6.49 13.03 -8.91
N LEU A 43 -5.53 13.92 -8.64
CA LEU A 43 -4.13 13.70 -9.01
C LEU A 43 -3.55 12.51 -8.24
N PHE A 44 -3.91 12.32 -6.97
CA PHE A 44 -3.53 11.15 -6.19
C PHE A 44 -4.01 9.86 -6.86
N LEU A 45 -5.32 9.75 -7.15
CA LEU A 45 -5.89 8.57 -7.77
C LEU A 45 -5.27 8.29 -9.15
N SER A 46 -5.12 9.32 -10.00
CA SER A 46 -4.51 9.16 -11.32
C SER A 46 -3.04 8.77 -11.26
N THR A 47 -2.30 9.28 -10.28
CA THR A 47 -0.89 8.89 -10.05
C THR A 47 -0.79 7.43 -9.66
N PHE A 48 -1.64 6.96 -8.73
CA PHE A 48 -1.63 5.57 -8.28
C PHE A 48 -2.04 4.59 -9.39
N THR A 49 -3.10 4.91 -10.14
CA THR A 49 -3.51 4.08 -11.29
C THR A 49 -2.43 4.02 -12.34
N SER A 50 -1.80 5.14 -12.69
CA SER A 50 -0.70 5.19 -13.66
C SER A 50 0.53 4.39 -13.21
N LEU A 51 0.85 4.39 -11.91
CA LEU A 51 1.95 3.58 -11.36
C LEU A 51 1.67 2.08 -11.52
N ILE A 52 0.44 1.66 -11.23
CA ILE A 52 0.01 0.26 -11.34
C ILE A 52 0.01 -0.19 -12.80
N ASP A 53 -0.56 0.62 -13.71
CA ASP A 53 -0.55 0.34 -15.15
C ASP A 53 0.89 0.25 -15.69
N THR A 54 1.78 1.13 -15.23
CA THR A 54 3.21 1.08 -15.61
C THR A 54 3.87 -0.20 -15.11
N ALA A 55 3.54 -0.65 -13.91
CA ALA A 55 4.07 -1.91 -13.35
C ALA A 55 3.55 -3.12 -14.14
N ASP A 56 2.25 -3.16 -14.46
CA ASP A 56 1.64 -4.19 -15.30
C ASP A 56 2.33 -4.27 -16.66
N TRP A 57 2.56 -3.12 -17.31
CA TRP A 57 3.25 -3.05 -18.57
C TRP A 57 4.70 -3.54 -18.47
N ALA A 58 5.43 -3.07 -17.47
CA ALA A 58 6.85 -3.41 -17.28
C ALA A 58 7.08 -4.88 -16.94
N THR A 59 6.11 -5.52 -16.27
CA THR A 59 6.17 -6.95 -15.89
C THR A 59 5.47 -7.86 -16.89
N GLY A 60 4.71 -7.29 -17.84
CA GLY A 60 3.93 -8.03 -18.82
C GLY A 60 2.72 -8.78 -18.24
N THR A 61 2.33 -8.47 -17.00
CA THR A 61 1.21 -9.17 -16.34
C THR A 61 0.55 -8.31 -15.27
N GLN A 62 -0.76 -8.47 -15.10
CA GLN A 62 -1.50 -7.86 -14.01
C GLN A 62 -1.23 -8.61 -12.70
N GLY A 63 -0.72 -7.89 -11.69
CA GLY A 63 -0.45 -8.45 -10.37
C GLY A 63 -1.55 -8.17 -9.36
N LYS A 64 -1.55 -8.87 -8.22
CA LYS A 64 -2.34 -8.48 -7.04
C LYS A 64 -1.82 -7.17 -6.49
N ILE A 65 -2.72 -6.28 -6.07
CA ILE A 65 -2.38 -4.94 -5.61
C ILE A 65 -2.54 -4.85 -4.11
N GLY A 66 -1.45 -4.49 -3.42
CA GLY A 66 -1.44 -4.17 -2.00
C GLY A 66 -0.87 -2.76 -1.77
N ILE A 67 -1.53 -1.97 -0.93
CA ILE A 67 -1.15 -0.60 -0.64
C ILE A 67 -1.03 -0.39 0.86
N GLY A 68 0.17 -0.04 1.32
CA GLY A 68 0.41 0.47 2.66
C GLY A 68 0.42 2.00 2.64
N MET A 69 -0.42 2.64 3.45
CA MET A 69 -0.47 4.10 3.49
C MET A 69 -0.67 4.65 4.91
N PRO A 70 -0.26 5.90 5.17
CA PRO A 70 -0.47 6.52 6.46
C PRO A 70 -1.95 6.81 6.67
N GLY A 71 -2.41 6.63 7.90
CA GLY A 71 -3.78 6.91 8.30
C GLY A 71 -4.54 5.69 8.78
N LEU A 72 -5.74 5.94 9.26
CA LEU A 72 -6.64 4.91 9.78
C LEU A 72 -7.87 4.82 8.89
N MET A 73 -8.25 3.62 8.53
CA MET A 73 -9.49 3.37 7.80
C MET A 73 -10.60 3.01 8.77
N ASP A 74 -11.69 3.77 8.71
CA ASP A 74 -12.93 3.41 9.40
C ASP A 74 -13.54 2.19 8.72
N ARG A 75 -13.62 1.08 9.43
CA ARG A 75 -14.10 -0.21 8.88
C ARG A 75 -15.58 -0.21 8.54
N HIS A 76 -16.37 0.67 9.14
CA HIS A 76 -17.80 0.76 8.85
C HIS A 76 -18.11 1.57 7.60
N THR A 77 -17.36 2.65 7.39
CA THR A 77 -17.59 3.58 6.27
C THR A 77 -16.61 3.39 5.12
N GLY A 78 -15.48 2.70 5.33
CA GLY A 78 -14.37 2.60 4.39
C GLY A 78 -13.62 3.92 4.16
N LYS A 79 -13.91 4.95 4.96
CA LYS A 79 -13.28 6.27 4.84
C LYS A 79 -11.96 6.32 5.58
N LEU A 80 -11.00 7.01 4.99
CA LEU A 80 -9.66 7.20 5.52
C LEU A 80 -9.57 8.48 6.35
N LEU A 81 -8.82 8.44 7.43
CA LEU A 81 -8.34 9.60 8.17
C LEU A 81 -6.82 9.62 8.09
N SER A 82 -6.25 10.60 7.42
CA SER A 82 -4.80 10.74 7.25
C SER A 82 -4.34 12.16 7.48
N SER A 83 -3.38 12.33 8.39
CA SER A 83 -2.74 13.62 8.65
C SER A 83 -1.59 13.93 7.69
N ASN A 84 -0.90 12.89 7.19
CA ASN A 84 0.29 13.04 6.33
C ASN A 84 -0.06 13.22 4.86
N VAL A 85 -1.27 12.80 4.45
CA VAL A 85 -1.81 12.97 3.10
C VAL A 85 -3.24 13.52 3.22
N PRO A 86 -3.41 14.83 3.45
CA PRO A 86 -4.69 15.43 3.81
C PRO A 86 -5.82 15.19 2.81
N CYS A 87 -5.51 15.10 1.51
CA CYS A 87 -6.52 14.90 0.47
C CYS A 87 -7.25 13.54 0.58
N LEU A 88 -6.73 12.60 1.37
CA LEU A 88 -7.34 11.27 1.58
C LEU A 88 -8.39 11.26 2.68
N THR A 89 -8.39 12.27 3.56
CA THR A 89 -9.31 12.32 4.70
C THR A 89 -10.76 12.39 4.24
N GLY A 90 -11.59 11.48 4.76
CA GLY A 90 -13.00 11.35 4.40
C GLY A 90 -13.27 10.65 3.06
N ARG A 91 -12.23 10.14 2.38
CA ARG A 91 -12.34 9.45 1.08
C ARG A 91 -12.35 7.93 1.25
N GLN A 92 -13.04 7.24 0.34
CA GLN A 92 -13.05 5.77 0.23
C GLN A 92 -11.98 5.30 -0.76
N VAL A 93 -10.72 5.59 -0.45
CA VAL A 93 -9.57 5.44 -1.36
C VAL A 93 -9.46 4.05 -1.96
N MET A 94 -9.66 3.00 -1.15
CA MET A 94 -9.60 1.62 -1.62
C MET A 94 -10.66 1.35 -2.70
N ASN A 95 -11.91 1.76 -2.45
CA ASN A 95 -13.01 1.57 -3.39
C ASN A 95 -12.81 2.39 -4.66
N ASP A 96 -12.37 3.64 -4.53
CA ASP A 96 -12.15 4.53 -5.67
C ASP A 96 -11.02 4.02 -6.58
N LEU A 97 -9.93 3.52 -6.00
CA LEU A 97 -8.84 2.88 -6.77
C LEU A 97 -9.31 1.57 -7.42
N ALA A 98 -10.01 0.71 -6.68
CA ALA A 98 -10.53 -0.55 -7.21
C ALA A 98 -11.49 -0.31 -8.40
N HIS A 99 -12.35 0.70 -8.29
CA HIS A 99 -13.27 1.09 -9.35
C HIS A 99 -12.52 1.58 -10.60
N ARG A 100 -11.54 2.46 -10.45
CA ARG A 100 -10.75 2.99 -11.58
C ARG A 100 -9.92 1.92 -12.29
N LEU A 101 -9.36 0.99 -11.53
CA LEU A 101 -8.55 -0.10 -12.07
C LEU A 101 -9.39 -1.28 -12.58
N ASN A 102 -10.68 -1.32 -12.24
CA ASN A 102 -11.57 -2.47 -12.45
C ASN A 102 -10.96 -3.79 -11.90
N ARG A 103 -10.30 -3.71 -10.74
CA ARG A 103 -9.62 -4.82 -10.05
C ARG A 103 -9.71 -4.62 -8.53
N SER A 104 -9.56 -5.72 -7.79
CA SER A 104 -9.44 -5.64 -6.34
C SER A 104 -8.14 -4.97 -5.90
N VAL A 105 -8.24 -4.16 -4.86
CA VAL A 105 -7.13 -3.48 -4.20
C VAL A 105 -7.24 -3.77 -2.72
N GLU A 106 -6.16 -4.25 -2.12
CA GLU A 106 -6.01 -4.36 -0.67
C GLU A 106 -5.28 -3.13 -0.14
N LEU A 107 -5.80 -2.55 0.95
CA LEU A 107 -5.23 -1.36 1.54
C LEU A 107 -5.22 -1.48 3.06
N ASP A 108 -4.08 -1.18 3.67
CA ASP A 108 -3.95 -1.13 5.12
C ASP A 108 -3.01 0.00 5.57
N ASN A 109 -3.01 0.26 6.86
CA ASN A 109 -2.09 1.20 7.48
C ASN A 109 -0.63 0.71 7.33
N ASP A 110 0.29 1.62 7.07
CA ASP A 110 1.71 1.29 6.89
C ASP A 110 2.35 0.64 8.12
N CYS A 111 1.93 1.01 9.33
CA CYS A 111 2.40 0.37 10.57
C CYS A 111 1.85 -1.05 10.73
N CYS A 112 0.61 -1.31 10.31
CA CYS A 112 0.05 -2.67 10.28
C CYS A 112 0.77 -3.54 9.25
N CYS A 113 1.05 -3.00 8.06
CA CYS A 113 1.85 -3.68 7.05
C CYS A 113 3.26 -4.03 7.56
N PHE A 114 3.90 -3.10 8.28
CA PHE A 114 5.20 -3.33 8.92
C PHE A 114 5.11 -4.45 9.95
N ALA A 115 4.16 -4.37 10.91
CA ALA A 115 3.97 -5.39 11.94
C ALA A 115 3.72 -6.78 11.33
N LEU A 116 2.91 -6.84 10.27
CA LEU A 116 2.64 -8.08 9.54
C LEU A 116 3.91 -8.64 8.89
N SER A 117 4.74 -7.78 8.29
CA SER A 117 6.02 -8.20 7.70
C SER A 117 6.94 -8.80 8.74
N GLU A 118 7.08 -8.14 9.91
CA GLU A 118 7.89 -8.64 11.03
C GLU A 118 7.36 -9.95 11.61
N ALA A 119 6.03 -10.13 11.64
CA ALA A 119 5.38 -11.35 12.11
C ALA A 119 5.74 -12.60 11.29
N HIS A 120 6.12 -12.43 10.03
CA HIS A 120 6.53 -13.51 9.15
C HIS A 120 8.00 -13.90 9.31
N THR A 121 8.79 -13.19 10.12
CA THR A 121 10.16 -13.58 10.42
C THR A 121 10.23 -14.87 11.23
N GLN A 122 11.33 -15.60 11.11
CA GLN A 122 11.48 -16.87 11.80
C GLN A 122 11.40 -16.72 13.33
N GLN A 123 11.95 -15.63 13.87
CA GLN A 123 11.93 -15.32 15.31
C GLN A 123 10.52 -14.99 15.82
N ALA A 124 9.71 -14.37 14.97
CA ALA A 124 8.39 -13.88 15.36
C ALA A 124 7.29 -14.96 15.31
N ARG A 125 7.46 -16.01 14.49
CA ARG A 125 6.45 -17.07 14.28
C ARG A 125 5.99 -17.81 15.54
N GLN A 126 6.77 -17.76 16.60
CA GLN A 126 6.42 -18.37 17.89
C GLN A 126 5.42 -17.56 18.73
N PHE A 127 5.17 -16.30 18.36
CA PHE A 127 4.27 -15.43 19.08
C PHE A 127 2.90 -15.35 18.40
N SER A 128 1.84 -15.36 19.21
CA SER A 128 0.46 -15.27 18.73
C SER A 128 0.00 -13.83 18.45
N ARG A 129 0.75 -12.85 18.94
CA ARG A 129 0.50 -11.41 18.72
C ARG A 129 1.82 -10.66 18.65
N ILE A 130 1.92 -9.74 17.70
CA ILE A 130 3.10 -8.92 17.50
C ILE A 130 2.68 -7.47 17.36
N PHE A 131 3.33 -6.61 18.15
CA PHE A 131 3.19 -5.16 18.02
C PHE A 131 4.43 -4.60 17.35
N GLY A 132 4.25 -4.01 16.18
CA GLY A 132 5.30 -3.29 15.44
C GLY A 132 5.22 -1.79 15.74
N ALA A 133 6.32 -1.18 16.18
CA ALA A 133 6.43 0.26 16.40
C ALA A 133 7.39 0.87 15.38
N ILE A 134 6.95 1.94 14.72
CA ILE A 134 7.77 2.79 13.86
C ILE A 134 8.00 4.10 14.59
N ILE A 135 9.27 4.41 14.88
CA ILE A 135 9.68 5.61 15.62
C ILE A 135 10.59 6.43 14.70
N GLY A 136 10.17 7.66 14.39
CA GLY A 136 10.91 8.60 13.55
C GLY A 136 10.52 10.04 13.93
N THR A 137 10.29 10.90 12.96
CA THR A 137 9.73 12.25 13.18
C THR A 137 8.35 12.18 13.85
N GLY A 138 7.56 11.16 13.52
CA GLY A 138 6.34 10.75 14.21
C GLY A 138 6.48 9.36 14.81
N MET A 139 5.47 8.91 15.52
CA MET A 139 5.37 7.55 16.03
C MET A 139 4.10 6.89 15.51
N GLY A 140 4.21 5.63 15.12
CA GLY A 140 3.10 4.81 14.71
C GLY A 140 3.27 3.36 15.17
N GLY A 141 2.18 2.63 15.32
CA GLY A 141 2.22 1.23 15.70
C GLY A 141 1.12 0.42 15.05
N GLY A 142 1.39 -0.85 14.81
CA GLY A 142 0.44 -1.83 14.29
C GLY A 142 0.49 -3.10 15.14
N LEU A 143 -0.68 -3.69 15.36
CA LEU A 143 -0.84 -4.98 16.05
C LEU A 143 -1.36 -6.01 15.05
N VAL A 144 -0.72 -7.16 15.02
CA VAL A 144 -1.11 -8.33 14.22
C VAL A 144 -1.10 -9.59 15.06
#